data_f152727325b3f41a58f2c9f7ecebc793
#
_entry.id   f152727325b3f41a58f2c9f7ecebc793
#
_cell.length_a   1.000
_cell.length_b   1.000
_cell.length_c   1.000
_cell.angle_alpha   90.00
_cell.angle_beta   90.00
_cell.angle_gamma   90.00
#
_symmetry.space_group_name_H-M   'P 1'
#
loop_
_entity.id
_entity.type
_entity.pdbx_description
1 polymer ?
#
loop_
_entity_poly.entity_id
_entity_poly.type
_entity_poly.pdbx_seq_one_letter_code
_entity_poly.pdbx_strand_id
1 'polypeptide(L)'
;MGFNEIQFDYVRFPDRTYTLEYNKKIDFKNTYSEEKAQAIQTFLMYATDELHKLGVYVSADVFGESAHTYVTAYGQYWPAITNVVDVISGMPYPDHFSNNEYGFTTPPYKQPYKIMNYWGENYVMKRQQEVDTPAVVRTWIQAYNPIPGDFYYGNKQIEEQIKGLNDAGLTGGFMPWLSSSNLDRYKLFKDAFSKEY
;
A
#
# COMPACT_ATOMS: atom_id res chain seq x y z
N MET A 1 -20.08 -15.74 -11.45
CA MET A 1 -18.62 -15.62 -11.42
C MET A 1 -18.22 -15.77 -9.96
N GLY A 2 -17.32 -16.69 -9.63
CA GLY A 2 -16.84 -16.88 -8.25
C GLY A 2 -15.56 -16.06 -8.06
N PHE A 3 -15.62 -14.97 -7.33
CA PHE A 3 -14.43 -14.32 -6.80
C PHE A 3 -14.07 -14.96 -5.48
N ASN A 4 -12.80 -15.18 -5.22
CA ASN A 4 -12.30 -15.70 -3.95
C ASN A 4 -11.69 -14.61 -3.06
N GLU A 5 -11.55 -13.39 -3.58
CA GLU A 5 -11.08 -12.22 -2.85
C GLU A 5 -11.73 -10.94 -3.39
N ILE A 6 -12.05 -10.02 -2.50
CA ILE A 6 -12.48 -8.64 -2.80
C ILE A 6 -11.44 -7.69 -2.24
N GLN A 7 -10.89 -6.84 -3.10
CA GLN A 7 -9.92 -5.82 -2.73
C GLN A 7 -10.58 -4.45 -2.69
N PHE A 8 -10.51 -3.80 -1.54
CA PHE A 8 -11.01 -2.45 -1.35
C PHE A 8 -9.92 -1.43 -1.64
N ASP A 9 -10.13 -0.63 -2.68
CA ASP A 9 -9.30 0.53 -2.99
C ASP A 9 -9.97 1.81 -2.48
N TYR A 10 -9.19 2.89 -2.33
CA TYR A 10 -9.68 4.19 -1.84
C TYR A 10 -10.33 4.17 -0.46
N VAL A 11 -9.98 3.20 0.40
CA VAL A 11 -10.46 3.13 1.79
C VAL A 11 -9.76 4.22 2.61
N ARG A 12 -10.17 5.44 2.39
CA ARG A 12 -9.61 6.64 3.03
C ARG A 12 -10.56 7.83 2.96
N PHE A 13 -10.33 8.79 3.84
CA PHE A 13 -10.97 10.10 3.74
C PHE A 13 -10.29 10.94 2.63
N PRO A 14 -10.97 11.97 2.10
CA PRO A 14 -10.37 12.88 1.13
C PRO A 14 -9.12 13.58 1.67
N ASP A 15 -8.21 13.92 0.78
CA ASP A 15 -7.11 14.81 1.12
C ASP A 15 -7.66 16.16 1.62
N ARG A 16 -6.94 16.80 2.55
CA ARG A 16 -7.37 18.07 3.17
C ARG A 16 -8.70 17.98 3.93
N THR A 17 -9.06 16.80 4.44
CA THR A 17 -10.29 16.59 5.24
C THR A 17 -10.46 17.65 6.30
N TYR A 18 -9.41 17.97 7.09
CA TYR A 18 -9.45 19.01 8.10
C TYR A 18 -9.92 20.38 7.54
N THR A 19 -9.37 20.80 6.39
CA THR A 19 -9.76 22.06 5.74
C THR A 19 -11.22 22.04 5.25
N LEU A 20 -11.66 20.89 4.77
CA LEU A 20 -13.03 20.71 4.29
C LEU A 20 -14.04 20.76 5.43
N GLU A 21 -13.74 20.12 6.55
CA GLU A 21 -14.54 20.15 7.78
C GLU A 21 -14.58 21.56 8.38
N TYR A 22 -13.41 22.20 8.55
CA TYR A 22 -13.30 23.55 9.08
C TYR A 22 -14.13 24.56 8.26
N ASN A 23 -14.09 24.45 6.93
CA ASN A 23 -14.86 25.31 6.04
C ASN A 23 -16.33 24.87 5.86
N LYS A 24 -16.80 23.87 6.62
CA LYS A 24 -18.16 23.30 6.53
C LYS A 24 -18.56 22.89 5.10
N LYS A 25 -17.59 22.45 4.30
CA LYS A 25 -17.82 21.96 2.93
C LYS A 25 -18.19 20.47 2.88
N ILE A 26 -17.88 19.76 3.94
CA ILE A 26 -18.21 18.33 4.10
C ILE A 26 -18.84 18.14 5.49
N ASP A 27 -19.88 17.32 5.52
CA ASP A 27 -20.46 16.75 6.73
C ASP A 27 -20.35 15.22 6.60
N PHE A 28 -19.46 14.61 7.38
CA PHE A 28 -19.24 13.16 7.36
C PHE A 28 -20.33 12.36 8.09
N LYS A 29 -21.34 13.03 8.65
CA LYS A 29 -22.42 12.38 9.42
C LYS A 29 -21.88 11.47 10.54
N ASN A 30 -20.81 11.92 11.20
CA ASN A 30 -20.14 11.17 12.26
C ASN A 30 -21.00 11.11 13.53
N THR A 31 -22.05 10.28 13.51
CA THR A 31 -23.01 10.13 14.61
C THR A 31 -22.44 9.40 15.82
N TYR A 32 -21.35 8.65 15.63
CA TYR A 32 -20.70 7.86 16.67
C TYR A 32 -19.47 8.54 17.27
N SER A 33 -19.10 9.73 16.79
CA SER A 33 -17.90 10.45 17.21
C SER A 33 -16.61 9.65 17.05
N GLU A 34 -16.52 8.85 15.99
CA GLU A 34 -15.35 8.04 15.70
C GLU A 34 -14.23 8.88 15.11
N GLU A 35 -12.99 8.55 15.46
CA GLU A 35 -11.81 9.02 14.75
C GLU A 35 -11.71 8.37 13.35
N LYS A 36 -11.06 9.04 12.40
CA LYS A 36 -10.99 8.57 11.01
C LYS A 36 -10.45 7.14 10.89
N ALA A 37 -9.41 6.80 11.65
CA ALA A 37 -8.85 5.44 11.63
C ALA A 37 -9.83 4.41 12.19
N GLN A 38 -10.59 4.76 13.21
CA GLN A 38 -11.64 3.90 13.77
C GLN A 38 -12.76 3.69 12.75
N ALA A 39 -13.23 4.74 12.09
CA ALA A 39 -14.27 4.64 11.07
C ALA A 39 -13.85 3.72 9.90
N ILE A 40 -12.60 3.83 9.45
CA ILE A 40 -12.04 2.93 8.43
C ILE A 40 -11.97 1.50 8.95
N GLN A 41 -11.48 1.29 10.16
CA GLN A 41 -11.38 -0.03 10.77
C GLN A 41 -12.76 -0.66 10.95
N THR A 42 -13.74 0.09 11.49
CA THR A 42 -15.13 -0.38 11.69
C THR A 42 -15.77 -0.79 10.35
N PHE A 43 -15.56 0.00 9.29
CA PHE A 43 -16.02 -0.36 7.95
C PHE A 43 -15.39 -1.68 7.47
N LEU A 44 -14.07 -1.82 7.59
CA LEU A 44 -13.36 -3.02 7.15
C LEU A 44 -13.75 -4.25 7.99
N MET A 45 -13.96 -4.10 9.29
CA MET A 45 -14.47 -5.18 10.16
C MET A 45 -15.82 -5.68 9.65
N TYR A 46 -16.76 -4.77 9.41
CA TYR A 46 -18.07 -5.13 8.87
C TYR A 46 -17.95 -5.83 7.50
N ALA A 47 -17.15 -5.26 6.58
CA ALA A 47 -16.97 -5.82 5.26
C ALA A 47 -16.33 -7.22 5.30
N THR A 48 -15.33 -7.42 6.14
CA THR A 48 -14.64 -8.70 6.33
C THR A 48 -15.62 -9.74 6.89
N ASP A 49 -16.37 -9.40 7.91
CA ASP A 49 -17.36 -10.31 8.50
C ASP A 49 -18.42 -10.75 7.49
N GLU A 50 -18.92 -9.85 6.67
CA GLU A 50 -19.94 -10.17 5.67
C GLU A 50 -19.38 -11.00 4.50
N LEU A 51 -18.17 -10.69 4.04
CA LEU A 51 -17.54 -11.41 2.94
C LEU A 51 -17.04 -12.80 3.36
N HIS A 52 -16.55 -12.96 4.57
CA HIS A 52 -16.16 -14.26 5.12
C HIS A 52 -17.34 -15.24 5.20
N LYS A 53 -18.57 -14.78 5.47
CA LYS A 53 -19.79 -15.61 5.41
C LYS A 53 -20.05 -16.19 4.02
N LEU A 54 -19.51 -15.53 2.98
CA LEU A 54 -19.59 -15.99 1.60
C LEU A 54 -18.37 -16.80 1.16
N GLY A 55 -17.38 -17.03 2.05
CA GLY A 55 -16.13 -17.71 1.75
C GLY A 55 -15.17 -16.89 0.89
N VAL A 56 -15.24 -15.55 0.99
CA VAL A 56 -14.44 -14.61 0.20
C VAL A 56 -13.45 -13.89 1.12
N TYR A 57 -12.17 -13.88 0.73
CA TYR A 57 -11.13 -13.12 1.41
C TYR A 57 -11.25 -11.61 1.15
N VAL A 58 -10.69 -10.82 2.04
CA VAL A 58 -10.73 -9.35 1.99
C VAL A 58 -9.34 -8.78 1.96
N SER A 59 -9.08 -7.89 1.01
CA SER A 59 -7.86 -7.09 0.96
C SER A 59 -8.17 -5.59 0.92
N ALA A 60 -7.20 -4.78 1.37
CA ALA A 60 -7.33 -3.33 1.35
C ALA A 60 -6.04 -2.66 0.85
N ASP A 61 -6.22 -1.70 -0.08
CA ASP A 61 -5.14 -0.87 -0.57
C ASP A 61 -4.91 0.33 0.34
N VAL A 62 -3.65 0.55 0.69
CA VAL A 62 -3.25 1.66 1.57
C VAL A 62 -2.03 2.38 1.02
N PHE A 63 -1.93 3.67 1.26
CA PHE A 63 -0.70 4.39 0.94
C PHE A 63 0.49 3.87 1.75
N GLY A 64 1.69 3.92 1.18
CA GLY A 64 2.92 3.53 1.87
C GLY A 64 3.15 4.30 3.18
N GLU A 65 2.68 5.56 3.25
CA GLU A 65 2.71 6.41 4.44
C GLU A 65 1.95 5.82 5.63
N SER A 66 0.92 5.00 5.40
CA SER A 66 0.12 4.38 6.48
C SER A 66 0.94 3.49 7.42
N ALA A 67 2.10 3.01 6.96
CA ALA A 67 3.03 2.23 7.76
C ALA A 67 3.89 3.07 8.73
N HIS A 68 3.77 4.39 8.72
CA HIS A 68 4.43 5.26 9.69
C HIS A 68 3.79 5.11 11.08
N THR A 69 4.37 5.79 12.09
CA THR A 69 3.96 5.69 13.50
C THR A 69 2.74 6.52 13.87
N TYR A 70 2.11 7.16 12.89
CA TYR A 70 0.98 8.07 13.10
C TYR A 70 -0.19 7.74 12.16
N VAL A 71 -1.38 8.13 12.55
CA VAL A 71 -2.55 8.09 11.68
C VAL A 71 -2.40 9.16 10.59
N THR A 72 -2.51 8.77 9.33
CA THR A 72 -2.41 9.71 8.21
C THR A 72 -3.54 10.74 8.22
N ALA A 73 -3.36 11.88 7.58
CA ALA A 73 -4.38 12.94 7.50
C ALA A 73 -5.72 12.46 6.91
N TYR A 74 -5.66 11.42 6.07
CA TYR A 74 -6.81 10.76 5.44
C TYR A 74 -7.29 9.51 6.17
N GLY A 75 -6.78 9.24 7.37
CA GLY A 75 -7.31 8.24 8.30
C GLY A 75 -6.73 6.84 8.18
N GLN A 76 -5.81 6.58 7.23
CA GLN A 76 -5.17 5.26 7.16
C GLN A 76 -4.12 5.11 8.27
N TYR A 77 -4.16 3.95 8.93
CA TYR A 77 -3.19 3.54 9.94
C TYR A 77 -2.96 2.03 9.84
N TRP A 78 -1.74 1.64 9.56
CA TRP A 78 -1.39 0.25 9.24
C TRP A 78 -1.87 -0.77 10.28
N PRO A 79 -1.58 -0.61 11.59
CA PRO A 79 -2.01 -1.59 12.59
C PRO A 79 -3.53 -1.75 12.67
N ALA A 80 -4.29 -0.68 12.48
CA ALA A 80 -5.75 -0.75 12.52
C ALA A 80 -6.35 -1.53 11.35
N ILE A 81 -5.70 -1.48 10.19
CA ILE A 81 -6.16 -2.15 8.97
C ILE A 81 -5.65 -3.60 8.92
N THR A 82 -4.36 -3.82 9.16
CA THR A 82 -3.76 -5.16 9.13
C THR A 82 -4.34 -6.12 10.17
N ASN A 83 -4.95 -5.59 11.23
CA ASN A 83 -5.61 -6.37 12.27
C ASN A 83 -6.99 -6.91 11.84
N VAL A 84 -7.49 -6.54 10.69
CA VAL A 84 -8.89 -6.79 10.29
C VAL A 84 -8.99 -7.55 8.98
N VAL A 85 -8.22 -7.15 7.96
CA VAL A 85 -8.29 -7.75 6.64
C VAL A 85 -7.41 -9.00 6.51
N ASP A 86 -7.64 -9.83 5.49
CA ASP A 86 -6.78 -10.99 5.22
C ASP A 86 -5.47 -10.59 4.54
N VAL A 87 -5.52 -9.55 3.69
CA VAL A 87 -4.37 -9.03 2.97
C VAL A 87 -4.35 -7.50 3.04
N ILE A 88 -3.19 -6.93 3.36
CA ILE A 88 -2.96 -5.49 3.27
C ILE A 88 -1.98 -5.19 2.14
N SER A 89 -2.35 -4.25 1.27
CA SER A 89 -1.62 -3.93 0.05
C SER A 89 -1.12 -2.49 0.08
N GLY A 90 0.11 -2.31 0.57
CA GLY A 90 0.76 -1.00 0.57
C GLY A 90 1.15 -0.54 -0.83
N MET A 91 1.12 0.77 -1.07
CA MET A 91 1.48 1.43 -2.33
C MET A 91 2.73 2.33 -2.17
N PRO A 92 3.91 1.77 -1.87
CA PRO A 92 5.14 2.55 -1.67
C PRO A 92 5.87 2.79 -3.01
N TYR A 93 5.19 3.42 -3.98
CA TYR A 93 5.82 3.67 -5.29
C TYR A 93 7.07 4.55 -5.13
N PRO A 94 8.23 4.12 -5.63
CA PRO A 94 9.48 4.84 -5.42
C PRO A 94 9.50 6.31 -5.87
N ASP A 95 8.69 6.70 -6.87
CA ASP A 95 8.59 8.09 -7.31
C ASP A 95 7.64 8.97 -6.48
N HIS A 96 6.90 8.37 -5.55
CA HIS A 96 6.04 9.10 -4.60
C HIS A 96 6.80 9.54 -3.34
N PHE A 97 7.98 8.99 -3.09
CA PHE A 97 8.82 9.43 -1.97
C PHE A 97 9.56 10.71 -2.31
N SER A 98 9.64 11.61 -1.34
CA SER A 98 10.36 12.86 -1.47
C SER A 98 11.88 12.65 -1.59
N ASN A 99 12.57 13.56 -2.26
CA ASN A 99 14.04 13.60 -2.20
C ASN A 99 14.48 13.73 -0.74
N ASN A 100 15.53 12.99 -0.39
CA ASN A 100 16.03 12.85 0.98
C ASN A 100 15.08 12.12 1.95
N GLU A 101 13.99 11.51 1.45
CA GLU A 101 13.16 10.63 2.27
C GLU A 101 14.04 9.56 2.92
N TYR A 102 13.80 9.29 4.21
CA TYR A 102 14.60 8.37 5.00
C TYR A 102 16.11 8.66 5.00
N GLY A 103 16.54 9.89 4.70
CA GLY A 103 17.93 10.30 4.64
C GLY A 103 18.69 9.88 3.36
N PHE A 104 18.00 9.38 2.34
CA PHE A 104 18.61 9.01 1.08
C PHE A 104 18.95 10.26 0.24
N THR A 105 20.23 10.45 -0.05
CA THR A 105 20.72 11.60 -0.87
C THR A 105 20.47 11.43 -2.36
N THR A 106 20.28 10.21 -2.84
CA THR A 106 19.87 9.90 -4.22
C THR A 106 18.35 9.81 -4.27
N PRO A 107 17.69 10.38 -5.29
CA PRO A 107 16.24 10.28 -5.43
C PRO A 107 15.73 8.84 -5.31
N PRO A 108 14.66 8.58 -4.55
CA PRO A 108 14.16 7.23 -4.27
C PRO A 108 13.88 6.39 -5.52
N TYR A 109 13.32 6.98 -6.57
CA TYR A 109 13.03 6.30 -7.83
C TYR A 109 14.29 5.81 -8.58
N LYS A 110 15.48 6.35 -8.27
CA LYS A 110 16.78 5.89 -8.84
C LYS A 110 17.40 4.72 -8.06
N GLN A 111 16.83 4.34 -6.94
CA GLN A 111 17.32 3.26 -6.07
C GLN A 111 16.18 2.41 -5.50
N PRO A 112 15.34 1.80 -6.37
CA PRO A 112 14.10 1.16 -5.94
C PRO A 112 14.31 0.01 -4.94
N TYR A 113 15.39 -0.74 -5.04
CA TYR A 113 15.73 -1.75 -4.03
C TYR A 113 15.82 -1.14 -2.63
N LYS A 114 16.60 -0.07 -2.48
CA LYS A 114 16.87 0.52 -1.17
C LYS A 114 15.60 1.09 -0.53
N ILE A 115 14.77 1.78 -1.33
CA ILE A 115 13.57 2.40 -0.77
C ILE A 115 12.56 1.34 -0.35
N MET A 116 12.36 0.29 -1.17
CA MET A 116 11.43 -0.79 -0.86
C MET A 116 11.89 -1.61 0.35
N ASN A 117 13.18 -1.94 0.41
CA ASN A 117 13.75 -2.65 1.56
C ASN A 117 13.64 -1.83 2.84
N TYR A 118 14.04 -0.56 2.81
CA TYR A 118 13.99 0.30 3.98
C TYR A 118 12.55 0.52 4.49
N TRP A 119 11.60 0.77 3.58
CA TRP A 119 10.19 0.89 3.90
C TRP A 119 9.65 -0.39 4.53
N GLY A 120 9.95 -1.54 3.92
CA GLY A 120 9.52 -2.85 4.42
C GLY A 120 10.06 -3.14 5.82
N GLU A 121 11.37 -3.07 6.00
CA GLU A 121 12.04 -3.43 7.25
C GLU A 121 11.75 -2.45 8.39
N ASN A 122 11.83 -1.15 8.11
CA ASN A 122 11.80 -0.14 9.15
C ASN A 122 10.40 0.38 9.50
N TYR A 123 9.43 0.17 8.62
CA TYR A 123 8.06 0.61 8.86
C TYR A 123 7.09 -0.56 8.88
N VAL A 124 6.92 -1.29 7.77
CA VAL A 124 5.90 -2.33 7.68
C VAL A 124 6.11 -3.45 8.69
N MET A 125 7.30 -4.04 8.74
CA MET A 125 7.58 -5.15 9.65
C MET A 125 7.40 -4.74 11.12
N LYS A 126 7.73 -3.50 11.46
CA LYS A 126 7.50 -2.99 12.82
C LYS A 126 6.02 -2.84 13.14
N ARG A 127 5.20 -2.39 12.16
CA ARG A 127 3.75 -2.29 12.34
C ARG A 127 3.07 -3.65 12.37
N GLN A 128 3.55 -4.61 11.60
CA GLN A 128 3.06 -5.99 11.66
C GLN A 128 3.28 -6.62 13.06
N GLN A 129 4.40 -6.31 13.70
CA GLN A 129 4.71 -6.81 15.05
C GLN A 129 3.84 -6.21 16.17
N GLU A 130 3.10 -5.14 15.91
CA GLU A 130 2.17 -4.53 16.87
C GLU A 130 0.82 -5.25 16.94
N VAL A 131 0.60 -6.24 16.08
CA VAL A 131 -0.69 -6.94 15.92
C VAL A 131 -0.48 -8.43 16.07
N ASP A 132 -1.34 -9.08 16.86
CA ASP A 132 -1.21 -10.51 17.16
C ASP A 132 -1.41 -11.40 15.92
N THR A 133 -2.34 -11.03 15.04
CA THR A 133 -2.68 -11.77 13.82
C THR A 133 -2.69 -10.82 12.61
N PRO A 134 -1.52 -10.35 12.18
CA PRO A 134 -1.47 -9.39 11.09
C PRO A 134 -1.82 -10.01 9.74
N ALA A 135 -2.45 -9.23 8.88
CA ALA A 135 -2.74 -9.60 7.50
C ALA A 135 -1.47 -9.96 6.71
N VAL A 136 -1.62 -10.77 5.68
CA VAL A 136 -0.56 -10.98 4.69
C VAL A 136 -0.25 -9.67 3.97
N VAL A 137 1.02 -9.32 3.85
CA VAL A 137 1.43 -8.11 3.10
C VAL A 137 1.69 -8.46 1.64
N ARG A 138 0.86 -7.93 0.73
CA ARG A 138 1.02 -8.06 -0.72
C ARG A 138 1.16 -6.66 -1.32
N THR A 139 2.38 -6.28 -1.66
CA THR A 139 2.75 -4.89 -1.95
C THR A 139 2.53 -4.53 -3.42
N TRP A 140 1.96 -3.35 -3.69
CA TRP A 140 1.98 -2.75 -5.01
C TRP A 140 3.38 -2.27 -5.38
N ILE A 141 3.85 -2.60 -6.58
CA ILE A 141 5.13 -2.14 -7.13
C ILE A 141 4.92 -1.25 -8.34
N GLN A 142 5.84 -0.33 -8.55
CA GLN A 142 5.80 0.63 -9.65
C GLN A 142 6.23 -0.04 -10.97
N ALA A 143 5.30 -0.19 -11.91
CA ALA A 143 5.55 -0.76 -13.24
C ALA A 143 5.51 0.30 -14.37
N TYR A 144 5.62 1.57 -14.03
CA TYR A 144 5.67 2.72 -14.94
C TYR A 144 6.96 3.52 -14.72
N ASN A 145 7.31 4.37 -15.71
CA ASN A 145 8.48 5.23 -15.58
C ASN A 145 8.21 6.33 -14.53
N PRO A 146 9.21 6.66 -13.70
CA PRO A 146 9.06 7.70 -12.69
C PRO A 146 8.90 9.10 -13.30
N ILE A 147 8.42 10.02 -12.49
CA ILE A 147 8.34 11.44 -12.81
C ILE A 147 9.41 12.16 -11.97
N PRO A 148 10.33 12.91 -12.60
CA PRO A 148 10.46 13.24 -14.03
C PRO A 148 11.01 12.07 -14.87
N GLY A 149 10.63 11.97 -16.13
CA GLY A 149 10.86 10.87 -17.06
C GLY A 149 12.29 10.71 -17.59
N ASP A 150 13.31 11.13 -16.87
CA ASP A 150 14.73 10.97 -17.23
C ASP A 150 15.31 9.59 -16.79
N PHE A 151 14.48 8.79 -16.12
CA PHE A 151 14.87 7.48 -15.61
C PHE A 151 13.82 6.43 -16.00
N TYR A 152 14.25 5.35 -16.60
CA TYR A 152 13.35 4.33 -17.13
C TYR A 152 13.36 3.07 -16.27
N TYR A 153 12.19 2.55 -15.97
CA TYR A 153 12.02 1.28 -15.31
C TYR A 153 11.93 0.15 -16.34
N GLY A 154 12.86 -0.78 -16.25
CA GLY A 154 12.90 -2.04 -16.98
C GLY A 154 12.91 -3.23 -16.01
N ASN A 155 13.21 -4.43 -16.48
CA ASN A 155 13.30 -5.65 -15.66
C ASN A 155 14.11 -5.43 -14.38
N LYS A 156 15.27 -4.77 -14.50
CA LYS A 156 16.17 -4.53 -13.37
C LYS A 156 15.46 -3.77 -12.23
N GLN A 157 14.76 -2.68 -12.53
CA GLN A 157 14.11 -1.86 -11.49
C GLN A 157 12.88 -2.56 -10.87
N ILE A 158 12.20 -3.40 -11.65
CA ILE A 158 11.13 -4.26 -11.13
C ILE A 158 11.72 -5.32 -10.20
N GLU A 159 12.77 -6.01 -10.63
CA GLU A 159 13.49 -7.00 -9.84
C GLU A 159 14.04 -6.40 -8.54
N GLU A 160 14.61 -5.20 -8.59
CA GLU A 160 15.10 -4.47 -7.44
C GLU A 160 13.99 -4.16 -6.42
N GLN A 161 12.78 -3.81 -6.87
CA GLN A 161 11.63 -3.60 -5.97
C GLN A 161 11.22 -4.90 -5.28
N ILE A 162 11.03 -5.97 -6.05
CA ILE A 162 10.60 -7.28 -5.51
C ILE A 162 11.65 -7.80 -4.53
N LYS A 163 12.93 -7.75 -4.92
CA LYS A 163 14.02 -8.19 -4.06
C LYS A 163 14.10 -7.36 -2.77
N GLY A 164 13.93 -6.05 -2.85
CA GLY A 164 13.92 -5.18 -1.68
C GLY A 164 12.82 -5.55 -0.69
N LEU A 165 11.62 -5.86 -1.17
CA LEU A 165 10.51 -6.33 -0.33
C LEU A 165 10.81 -7.69 0.31
N ASN A 166 11.29 -8.66 -0.46
CA ASN A 166 11.60 -10.00 0.05
C ASN A 166 12.73 -9.96 1.09
N ASP A 167 13.79 -9.21 0.83
CA ASP A 167 14.91 -9.05 1.78
C ASP A 167 14.45 -8.36 3.08
N ALA A 168 13.40 -7.54 3.02
CA ALA A 168 12.75 -6.95 4.21
C ALA A 168 11.80 -7.92 4.94
N GLY A 169 11.58 -9.13 4.43
CA GLY A 169 10.66 -10.12 5.00
C GLY A 169 9.21 -10.01 4.49
N LEU A 170 8.93 -9.18 3.50
CA LEU A 170 7.60 -9.04 2.90
C LEU A 170 7.42 -10.04 1.75
N THR A 171 7.09 -11.28 2.08
CA THR A 171 7.04 -12.41 1.13
C THR A 171 5.61 -12.79 0.69
N GLY A 172 4.61 -11.99 1.03
CA GLY A 172 3.20 -12.25 0.68
C GLY A 172 2.84 -11.96 -0.78
N GLY A 173 3.84 -11.68 -1.61
CA GLY A 173 3.68 -11.38 -3.02
C GLY A 173 3.65 -9.91 -3.36
N PHE A 174 3.43 -9.63 -4.65
CA PHE A 174 3.38 -8.26 -5.17
C PHE A 174 2.34 -8.11 -6.28
N MET A 175 1.95 -6.87 -6.54
CA MET A 175 1.07 -6.50 -7.65
C MET A 175 1.71 -5.35 -8.43
N PRO A 176 1.93 -5.48 -9.76
CA PRO A 176 2.52 -4.42 -10.56
C PRO A 176 1.46 -3.39 -10.96
N TRP A 177 1.66 -2.12 -10.62
CA TRP A 177 0.78 -1.03 -11.02
C TRP A 177 1.24 -0.34 -12.29
N LEU A 178 0.34 -0.29 -13.27
CA LEU A 178 0.49 0.45 -14.53
C LEU A 178 -0.87 1.01 -14.96
N SER A 179 -1.05 2.32 -14.89
CA SER A 179 -2.33 2.98 -15.15
C SER A 179 -2.89 2.76 -16.57
N SER A 180 -2.02 2.57 -17.56
CA SER A 180 -2.42 2.35 -18.95
C SER A 180 -2.89 0.93 -19.25
N SER A 181 -2.72 -0.03 -18.32
CA SER A 181 -2.99 -1.46 -18.52
C SER A 181 -2.36 -2.04 -19.81
N ASN A 182 -1.20 -1.52 -20.21
CA ASN A 182 -0.53 -1.87 -21.45
C ASN A 182 0.18 -3.22 -21.32
N LEU A 183 -0.36 -4.24 -21.99
CA LEU A 183 0.20 -5.60 -21.95
C LEU A 183 1.63 -5.69 -22.49
N ASP A 184 2.00 -4.87 -23.49
CA ASP A 184 3.36 -4.90 -24.01
C ASP A 184 4.35 -4.34 -23.00
N ARG A 185 3.93 -3.39 -22.17
CA ARG A 185 4.72 -2.91 -21.04
C ARG A 185 4.92 -4.01 -19.99
N TYR A 186 3.88 -4.78 -19.66
CA TYR A 186 4.03 -5.91 -18.74
C TYR A 186 4.92 -7.03 -19.31
N LYS A 187 4.89 -7.27 -20.61
CA LYS A 187 5.80 -8.24 -21.26
C LYS A 187 7.28 -7.90 -21.07
N LEU A 188 7.62 -6.61 -20.98
CA LEU A 188 9.00 -6.17 -20.71
C LEU A 188 9.49 -6.61 -19.32
N PHE A 189 8.59 -6.92 -18.40
CA PHE A 189 8.91 -7.29 -17.02
C PHE A 189 8.77 -8.78 -16.75
N LYS A 190 8.54 -9.58 -17.80
CA LYS A 190 8.30 -11.03 -17.67
C LYS A 190 9.38 -11.73 -16.86
N ASP A 191 10.64 -11.43 -17.13
CA ASP A 191 11.75 -12.11 -16.47
C ASP A 191 11.82 -11.75 -14.98
N ALA A 192 11.58 -10.48 -14.63
CA ALA A 192 11.50 -10.04 -13.23
C ALA A 192 10.33 -10.71 -12.49
N PHE A 193 9.17 -10.86 -13.13
CA PHE A 193 8.01 -11.49 -12.50
C PHE A 193 8.14 -13.02 -12.34
N SER A 194 8.95 -13.66 -13.15
CA SER A 194 9.12 -15.13 -13.16
C SER A 194 10.31 -15.62 -12.34
N LYS A 195 11.09 -14.71 -11.78
CA LYS A 195 12.27 -15.03 -11.01
C LYS A 195 11.88 -15.49 -9.59
N GLU A 196 12.57 -16.50 -9.08
CA GLU A 196 12.51 -16.84 -7.66
C GLU A 196 13.40 -15.88 -6.85
N TYR A 197 12.89 -15.40 -5.71
CA TYR A 197 13.56 -14.43 -4.86
C TYR A 197 13.75 -14.98 -3.45
#